data_9b8730ace8dcd2ca913461ed23c88ea6
#
_entry.id   9b8730ace8dcd2ca913461ed23c88ea6
#
_cell.length_a   1.000
_cell.length_b   1.000
_cell.length_c   1.000
_cell.angle_alpha   90.00
_cell.angle_beta   90.00
_cell.angle_gamma   90.00
#
_symmetry.space_group_name_H-M   'P 1'
#
loop_
_entity.id
_entity.type
_entity.pdbx_description
1 polymer ?
#
loop_
_entity_poly.entity_id
_entity_poly.type
_entity_poly.pdbx_seq_one_letter_code
_entity_poly.pdbx_strand_id
1 'polypeptide(L)'
;MQEILKRQSEKYLARYPKVFFCHVPKCAGVSLSKAIFSAVYPAFFKATRFTGFIDLKASQVSEQLLGIDMMRARESQLISHLESPHMVYTNGHCIARPDVVGKYYKHWHFVTVLRDPVDRFISEYVYNRYKSSQWQKHDSDISVYLNSDAALTSGMTYARYFSGITDANAIAERKASVVDA
;
A
#
# COMPACT_ATOMS: atom_id res chain seq x y z
N MET A 1 -20.68 32.03 2.47
CA MET A 1 -19.61 31.79 3.49
C MET A 1 -18.89 30.43 3.26
N GLN A 2 -19.60 29.31 3.16
CA GLN A 2 -18.98 27.98 2.95
C GLN A 2 -18.12 27.91 1.67
N GLU A 3 -18.57 28.48 0.57
CA GLU A 3 -17.85 28.43 -0.71
C GLU A 3 -16.55 29.26 -0.69
N ILE A 4 -16.53 30.36 0.04
CA ILE A 4 -15.33 31.19 0.25
C ILE A 4 -14.30 30.40 1.07
N LEU A 5 -14.73 29.77 2.16
CA LEU A 5 -13.86 28.93 3.00
C LEU A 5 -13.32 27.72 2.22
N LYS A 6 -14.14 27.10 1.36
CA LYS A 6 -13.73 26.00 0.49
C LYS A 6 -12.62 26.47 -0.45
N ARG A 7 -12.82 27.57 -1.19
CA ARG A 7 -11.81 28.13 -2.10
C ARG A 7 -10.52 28.52 -1.38
N GLN A 8 -10.61 29.08 -0.17
CA GLN A 8 -9.43 29.42 0.60
C GLN A 8 -8.66 28.17 1.04
N SER A 9 -9.35 27.12 1.47
CA SER A 9 -8.71 25.84 1.84
C SER A 9 -8.05 25.16 0.63
N GLU A 10 -8.70 25.15 -0.53
CA GLU A 10 -8.14 24.62 -1.77
C GLU A 10 -6.88 25.39 -2.20
N LYS A 11 -6.92 26.73 -2.15
CA LYS A 11 -5.74 27.58 -2.43
C LYS A 11 -4.61 27.35 -1.45
N TYR A 12 -4.92 27.11 -0.18
CA TYR A 12 -3.91 26.79 0.82
C TYR A 12 -3.28 25.42 0.55
N LEU A 13 -4.10 24.41 0.28
CA LEU A 13 -3.64 23.04 0.03
C LEU A 13 -2.87 22.90 -1.28
N ALA A 14 -3.17 23.72 -2.29
CA ALA A 14 -2.44 23.74 -3.57
C ALA A 14 -0.95 24.10 -3.45
N ARG A 15 -0.50 24.59 -2.28
CA ARG A 15 0.92 24.84 -1.99
C ARG A 15 1.70 23.55 -1.68
N TYR A 16 1.00 22.46 -1.39
CA TYR A 16 1.59 21.19 -1.01
C TYR A 16 1.45 20.17 -2.13
N PRO A 17 2.50 19.39 -2.41
CA PRO A 17 2.37 18.29 -3.35
C PRO A 17 1.37 17.25 -2.82
N LYS A 18 0.64 16.61 -3.72
CA LYS A 18 -0.18 15.46 -3.39
C LYS A 18 0.67 14.19 -3.48
N VAL A 19 0.80 13.46 -2.38
CA VAL A 19 1.66 12.27 -2.30
C VAL A 19 0.87 11.05 -1.82
N PHE A 20 0.91 9.98 -2.60
CA PHE A 20 0.58 8.63 -2.14
C PHE A 20 1.88 7.85 -1.89
N PHE A 21 2.09 7.48 -0.63
CA PHE A 21 3.19 6.60 -0.26
C PHE A 21 2.71 5.14 -0.24
N CYS A 22 3.02 4.41 -1.31
CA CYS A 22 2.77 2.98 -1.43
C CYS A 22 3.72 2.22 -0.50
N HIS A 23 3.22 1.80 0.65
CA HIS A 23 4.02 1.13 1.67
C HIS A 23 4.09 -0.37 1.41
N VAL A 24 5.13 -0.82 0.72
CA VAL A 24 5.42 -2.25 0.57
C VAL A 24 5.95 -2.80 1.90
N PRO A 25 5.40 -3.93 2.40
CA PRO A 25 5.84 -4.52 3.66
C PRO A 25 7.33 -4.87 3.68
N LYS A 26 7.98 -4.66 4.83
CA LYS A 26 9.39 -5.02 5.12
C LYS A 26 10.45 -4.25 4.29
N CYS A 27 10.08 -3.09 3.74
CA CYS A 27 10.94 -2.19 2.99
C CYS A 27 11.28 -0.88 3.73
N ALA A 28 11.28 -0.86 5.07
CA ALA A 28 11.55 0.31 5.92
C ALA A 28 10.56 1.49 5.71
N GLY A 29 9.38 1.23 5.13
CA GLY A 29 8.41 2.26 4.74
C GLY A 29 7.88 3.11 5.88
N VAL A 30 7.84 2.61 7.13
CA VAL A 30 7.36 3.38 8.30
C VAL A 30 8.23 4.60 8.55
N SER A 31 9.55 4.43 8.56
CA SER A 31 10.51 5.53 8.81
C SER A 31 10.50 6.53 7.66
N LEU A 32 10.49 6.03 6.42
CA LEU A 32 10.49 6.90 5.24
C LEU A 32 9.17 7.67 5.10
N SER A 33 8.01 7.03 5.31
CA SER A 33 6.70 7.70 5.30
C SER A 33 6.65 8.85 6.32
N LYS A 34 7.17 8.61 7.54
CA LYS A 34 7.27 9.65 8.57
C LYS A 34 8.22 10.79 8.16
N ALA A 35 9.36 10.46 7.58
CA ALA A 35 10.35 11.45 7.13
C ALA A 35 9.77 12.33 6.01
N ILE A 36 9.17 11.74 4.97
CA ILE A 36 8.50 12.45 3.88
C ILE A 36 7.43 13.38 4.45
N PHE A 37 6.55 12.85 5.32
CA PHE A 37 5.49 13.66 5.89
C PHE A 37 6.05 14.86 6.66
N SER A 38 7.04 14.65 7.52
CA SER A 38 7.61 15.71 8.37
C SER A 38 8.41 16.74 7.57
N ALA A 39 8.99 16.37 6.44
CA ALA A 39 9.73 17.28 5.57
C ALA A 39 8.81 18.15 4.70
N VAL A 40 7.62 17.65 4.34
CA VAL A 40 6.76 18.28 3.32
C VAL A 40 5.54 18.96 3.93
N TYR A 41 4.96 18.41 5.00
CA TYR A 41 3.67 18.85 5.51
C TYR A 41 3.74 19.37 6.96
N PRO A 42 2.91 20.37 7.29
CA PRO A 42 2.75 20.83 8.67
C PRO A 42 2.24 19.70 9.59
N ALA A 43 2.76 19.66 10.82
CA ALA A 43 2.41 18.60 11.77
C ALA A 43 0.91 18.48 12.04
N PHE A 44 0.18 19.61 12.04
CA PHE A 44 -1.27 19.63 12.31
C PHE A 44 -2.09 18.93 11.22
N PHE A 45 -1.54 18.71 9.99
CA PHE A 45 -2.24 17.95 8.95
C PHE A 45 -2.60 16.53 9.40
N LYS A 46 -1.81 15.93 10.30
CA LYS A 46 -2.09 14.59 10.87
C LYS A 46 -3.44 14.50 11.59
N ALA A 47 -3.92 15.62 12.12
CA ALA A 47 -5.19 15.69 12.84
C ALA A 47 -6.35 16.18 11.96
N THR A 48 -6.16 16.22 10.65
CA THR A 48 -7.16 16.75 9.72
C THR A 48 -7.48 15.74 8.62
N ARG A 49 -8.55 16.01 7.86
CA ARG A 49 -8.91 15.26 6.65
C ARG A 49 -7.95 15.48 5.45
N PHE A 50 -6.89 16.26 5.62
CA PHE A 50 -5.90 16.50 4.56
C PHE A 50 -4.95 15.33 4.37
N THR A 51 -4.91 14.44 5.36
CA THR A 51 -4.12 13.21 5.31
C THR A 51 -4.99 12.00 5.56
N GLY A 52 -4.68 10.90 4.86
CA GLY A 52 -5.35 9.63 4.98
C GLY A 52 -4.39 8.48 5.23
N PHE A 53 -4.95 7.41 5.74
CA PHE A 53 -4.27 6.13 5.90
C PHE A 53 -5.16 5.02 5.33
N ILE A 54 -4.56 4.10 4.56
CA ILE A 54 -5.29 2.92 4.08
C ILE A 54 -5.44 1.94 5.24
N ASP A 55 -6.66 1.84 5.74
CA ASP A 55 -6.97 1.13 6.98
C ASP A 55 -7.02 -0.38 6.77
N LEU A 56 -6.20 -1.11 7.54
CA LEU A 56 -6.14 -2.57 7.51
C LEU A 56 -7.44 -3.19 8.04
N LYS A 57 -7.96 -2.68 9.16
CA LYS A 57 -9.16 -3.23 9.79
C LYS A 57 -10.38 -3.04 8.90
N ALA A 58 -10.54 -1.85 8.32
CA ALA A 58 -11.62 -1.60 7.37
C ALA A 58 -11.56 -2.55 6.17
N SER A 59 -10.36 -2.83 5.63
CA SER A 59 -10.20 -3.79 4.53
C SER A 59 -10.54 -5.24 4.93
N GLN A 60 -10.19 -5.66 6.15
CA GLN A 60 -10.57 -6.98 6.68
C GLN A 60 -12.09 -7.10 6.87
N VAL A 61 -12.72 -6.08 7.42
CA VAL A 61 -14.19 -6.05 7.60
C VAL A 61 -14.89 -6.05 6.24
N SER A 62 -14.37 -5.33 5.25
CA SER A 62 -14.91 -5.34 3.89
C SER A 62 -14.83 -6.73 3.26
N GLU A 63 -13.73 -7.46 3.44
CA GLU A 63 -13.60 -8.84 2.99
C GLU A 63 -14.64 -9.76 3.65
N GLN A 64 -14.80 -9.65 4.97
CA GLN A 64 -15.74 -10.46 5.74
C GLN A 64 -17.22 -10.19 5.39
N LEU A 65 -17.58 -8.92 5.24
CA LEU A 65 -18.99 -8.52 5.04
C LEU A 65 -19.41 -8.48 3.57
N LEU A 66 -18.51 -8.13 2.68
CA LEU A 66 -18.83 -7.89 1.27
C LEU A 66 -18.25 -8.96 0.34
N GLY A 67 -17.41 -9.89 0.86
CA GLY A 67 -16.77 -10.93 0.07
C GLY A 67 -15.77 -10.40 -0.97
N ILE A 68 -15.29 -9.16 -0.82
CA ILE A 68 -14.31 -8.57 -1.73
C ILE A 68 -12.89 -8.78 -1.19
N ASP A 69 -11.95 -9.08 -2.08
CA ASP A 69 -10.54 -9.23 -1.73
C ASP A 69 -10.02 -8.00 -0.96
N MET A 70 -9.26 -8.25 0.10
CA MET A 70 -8.76 -7.19 1.00
C MET A 70 -7.89 -6.16 0.28
N MET A 71 -7.10 -6.54 -0.73
CA MET A 71 -6.29 -5.59 -1.51
C MET A 71 -7.16 -4.74 -2.43
N ARG A 72 -8.25 -5.31 -2.95
CA ARG A 72 -9.27 -4.56 -3.71
C ARG A 72 -10.00 -3.55 -2.83
N ALA A 73 -10.34 -3.93 -1.60
CA ALA A 73 -10.94 -3.00 -0.64
C ALA A 73 -10.01 -1.82 -0.32
N ARG A 74 -8.71 -2.07 -0.18
CA ARG A 74 -7.69 -1.02 0.01
C ARG A 74 -7.55 -0.12 -1.20
N GLU A 75 -7.58 -0.68 -2.39
CA GLU A 75 -7.55 0.09 -3.65
C GLU A 75 -8.76 1.01 -3.77
N SER A 76 -9.95 0.56 -3.37
CA SER A 76 -11.15 1.40 -3.30
C SER A 76 -10.96 2.57 -2.32
N GLN A 77 -10.38 2.32 -1.14
CA GLN A 77 -10.02 3.39 -0.19
C GLN A 77 -9.00 4.37 -0.81
N LEU A 78 -7.98 3.85 -1.51
CA LEU A 78 -7.00 4.69 -2.21
C LEU A 78 -7.68 5.60 -3.22
N ILE A 79 -8.55 5.06 -4.09
CA ILE A 79 -9.28 5.85 -5.09
C ILE A 79 -10.11 6.95 -4.42
N SER A 80 -10.79 6.64 -3.31
CA SER A 80 -11.52 7.63 -2.53
C SER A 80 -10.63 8.76 -2.01
N HIS A 81 -9.40 8.45 -1.58
CA HIS A 81 -8.42 9.46 -1.16
C HIS A 81 -7.91 10.28 -2.34
N LEU A 82 -7.60 9.64 -3.48
CA LEU A 82 -7.09 10.33 -4.67
C LEU A 82 -8.11 11.28 -5.29
N GLU A 83 -9.40 10.95 -5.23
CA GLU A 83 -10.51 11.80 -5.69
C GLU A 83 -10.88 12.90 -4.70
N SER A 84 -10.45 12.82 -3.45
CA SER A 84 -10.77 13.82 -2.44
C SER A 84 -10.07 15.15 -2.74
N PRO A 85 -10.81 16.27 -2.88
CA PRO A 85 -10.23 17.58 -3.19
C PRO A 85 -9.34 18.13 -2.06
N HIS A 86 -9.54 17.64 -0.84
CA HIS A 86 -8.81 18.11 0.34
C HIS A 86 -7.63 17.22 0.72
N MET A 87 -7.55 16.00 0.18
CA MET A 87 -6.45 15.08 0.49
C MET A 87 -5.17 15.52 -0.21
N VAL A 88 -4.08 15.64 0.54
CA VAL A 88 -2.75 15.94 0.00
C VAL A 88 -1.74 14.83 0.30
N TYR A 89 -2.00 14.01 1.32
CA TYR A 89 -1.12 12.88 1.65
C TYR A 89 -1.93 11.65 2.03
N THR A 90 -1.60 10.54 1.45
CA THR A 90 -2.13 9.24 1.88
C THR A 90 -1.04 8.18 1.84
N ASN A 91 -1.14 7.18 2.71
CA ASN A 91 -0.19 6.08 2.75
C ASN A 91 -0.85 4.78 3.21
N GLY A 92 -0.21 3.67 2.92
CA GLY A 92 -0.63 2.37 3.42
C GLY A 92 -0.19 1.20 2.56
N HIS A 93 -0.51 0.01 3.04
CA HIS A 93 -0.27 -1.25 2.33
C HIS A 93 -1.34 -1.44 1.24
N CYS A 94 -1.15 -0.81 0.09
CA CYS A 94 -2.10 -0.83 -1.00
C CYS A 94 -1.38 -1.01 -2.33
N ILE A 95 -2.02 -1.70 -3.26
CA ILE A 95 -1.52 -1.86 -4.63
C ILE A 95 -1.52 -0.51 -5.37
N ALA A 96 -0.54 -0.34 -6.25
CA ALA A 96 -0.40 0.82 -7.12
C ALA A 96 -0.37 0.34 -8.58
N ARG A 97 -1.53 -0.20 -9.04
CA ARG A 97 -1.63 -0.75 -10.40
C ARG A 97 -1.43 0.32 -11.48
N PRO A 98 -0.94 -0.06 -12.67
CA PRO A 98 -0.67 0.87 -13.76
C PRO A 98 -1.85 1.79 -14.12
N ASP A 99 -3.08 1.28 -14.14
CA ASP A 99 -4.27 2.06 -14.49
C ASP A 99 -4.55 3.18 -13.50
N VAL A 100 -4.42 2.90 -12.18
CA VAL A 100 -4.57 3.91 -11.14
C VAL A 100 -3.46 4.95 -11.23
N VAL A 101 -2.21 4.51 -11.37
CA VAL A 101 -1.08 5.43 -11.57
C VAL A 101 -1.30 6.27 -12.82
N GLY A 102 -1.65 5.65 -13.94
CA GLY A 102 -1.89 6.33 -15.23
C GLY A 102 -3.00 7.38 -15.17
N LYS A 103 -4.05 7.15 -14.37
CA LYS A 103 -5.14 8.13 -14.18
C LYS A 103 -4.70 9.34 -13.34
N TYR A 104 -3.89 9.13 -12.29
CA TYR A 104 -3.67 10.16 -11.27
C TYR A 104 -2.26 10.79 -11.28
N TYR A 105 -1.27 10.26 -12.03
CA TYR A 105 0.14 10.71 -11.98
C TYR A 105 0.35 12.21 -12.28
N LYS A 106 -0.57 12.85 -13.00
CA LYS A 106 -0.49 14.29 -13.28
C LYS A 106 -0.77 15.15 -12.05
N HIS A 107 -1.46 14.61 -11.06
CA HIS A 107 -1.91 15.34 -9.87
C HIS A 107 -1.35 14.76 -8.57
N TRP A 108 -0.86 13.52 -8.58
CA TRP A 108 -0.35 12.81 -7.43
C TRP A 108 1.04 12.24 -7.71
N HIS A 109 1.93 12.41 -6.75
CA HIS A 109 3.23 11.72 -6.74
C HIS A 109 3.05 10.35 -6.07
N PHE A 110 3.33 9.29 -6.81
CA PHE A 110 3.36 7.92 -6.31
C PHE A 110 4.78 7.59 -5.86
N VAL A 111 4.95 7.38 -4.57
CA VAL A 111 6.27 7.15 -3.95
C VAL A 111 6.27 5.81 -3.25
N THR A 112 7.35 5.06 -3.40
CA THR A 112 7.57 3.81 -2.69
C THR A 112 9.04 3.65 -2.33
N VAL A 113 9.34 2.69 -1.47
CA VAL A 113 10.70 2.22 -1.21
C VAL A 113 10.70 0.71 -1.38
N LEU A 114 11.71 0.23 -2.08
CA LEU A 114 11.94 -1.19 -2.31
C LEU A 114 13.21 -1.62 -1.59
N ARG A 115 13.28 -2.88 -1.27
CA ARG A 115 14.42 -3.58 -0.72
C ARG A 115 14.80 -4.70 -1.69
N ASP A 116 16.00 -5.23 -1.58
CA ASP A 116 16.33 -6.48 -2.27
C ASP A 116 15.24 -7.53 -2.02
N PRO A 117 14.73 -8.22 -3.06
CA PRO A 117 13.60 -9.15 -2.93
C PRO A 117 13.86 -10.28 -1.95
N VAL A 118 15.07 -10.83 -1.92
CA VAL A 118 15.45 -11.93 -1.02
C VAL A 118 15.50 -11.42 0.41
N ASP A 119 16.16 -10.31 0.65
CA ASP A 119 16.24 -9.66 1.95
C ASP A 119 14.87 -9.26 2.51
N ARG A 120 13.98 -8.78 1.63
CA ARG A 120 12.60 -8.48 1.99
C ARG A 120 11.86 -9.75 2.42
N PHE A 121 11.97 -10.82 1.63
CA PHE A 121 11.36 -12.12 1.90
C PHE A 121 11.82 -12.69 3.24
N ILE A 122 13.14 -12.75 3.48
CA ILE A 122 13.72 -13.21 4.75
C ILE A 122 13.21 -12.35 5.91
N SER A 123 13.18 -11.03 5.74
CA SER A 123 12.68 -10.11 6.78
C SER A 123 11.20 -10.35 7.10
N GLU A 124 10.38 -10.72 6.13
CA GLU A 124 8.96 -11.03 6.33
C GLU A 124 8.79 -12.38 7.04
N TYR A 125 9.52 -13.41 6.61
CA TYR A 125 9.54 -14.71 7.27
C TYR A 125 9.91 -14.58 8.76
N VAL A 126 11.03 -13.93 9.07
CA VAL A 126 11.48 -13.73 10.46
C VAL A 126 10.46 -12.94 11.28
N TYR A 127 9.95 -11.84 10.71
CA TYR A 127 8.93 -11.05 11.39
C TYR A 127 7.67 -11.86 11.70
N ASN A 128 7.13 -12.60 10.73
CA ASN A 128 5.91 -13.38 10.91
C ASN A 128 6.10 -14.55 11.87
N ARG A 129 7.30 -15.09 11.97
CA ARG A 129 7.63 -16.16 12.94
C ARG A 129 7.66 -15.65 14.39
N TYR A 130 8.20 -14.47 14.63
CA TYR A 130 8.49 -13.99 15.99
C TYR A 130 7.59 -12.86 16.49
N LYS A 131 6.68 -12.33 15.68
CA LYS A 131 5.76 -11.26 16.12
C LYS A 131 4.76 -11.75 17.16
N SER A 132 4.26 -10.84 17.99
CA SER A 132 3.25 -11.12 19.01
C SER A 132 1.84 -11.31 18.44
N SER A 133 1.51 -10.61 17.36
CA SER A 133 0.17 -10.69 16.75
C SER A 133 -0.05 -12.00 16.00
N GLN A 134 -1.28 -12.54 16.05
CA GLN A 134 -1.63 -13.82 15.38
C GLN A 134 -1.81 -13.70 13.86
N TRP A 135 -2.04 -12.49 13.34
CA TRP A 135 -2.23 -12.27 11.91
C TRP A 135 -1.01 -12.70 11.09
N GLN A 136 -1.18 -13.68 10.19
CA GLN A 136 -0.11 -14.28 9.37
C GLN A 136 1.09 -14.81 10.18
N LYS A 137 0.91 -15.14 11.48
CA LYS A 137 1.94 -15.77 12.28
C LYS A 137 2.08 -17.22 11.87
N HIS A 138 3.32 -17.73 11.89
CA HIS A 138 3.64 -19.15 11.70
C HIS A 138 4.83 -19.55 12.56
N ASP A 139 4.92 -20.86 12.85
CA ASP A 139 6.00 -21.43 13.63
C ASP A 139 6.89 -22.37 12.78
N SER A 140 6.67 -22.41 11.47
CA SER A 140 7.36 -23.30 10.54
C SER A 140 8.84 -22.94 10.40
N ASP A 141 9.69 -23.94 10.30
CA ASP A 141 11.06 -23.75 9.86
C ASP A 141 11.13 -23.30 8.42
N ILE A 142 12.21 -22.64 8.04
CA ILE A 142 12.35 -22.03 6.70
C ILE A 142 12.16 -23.04 5.56
N SER A 143 12.65 -24.26 5.71
CA SER A 143 12.51 -25.34 4.72
C SER A 143 11.07 -25.75 4.48
N VAL A 144 10.27 -25.79 5.55
CA VAL A 144 8.81 -26.06 5.47
C VAL A 144 8.07 -24.86 4.92
N TYR A 145 8.41 -23.65 5.41
CA TYR A 145 7.79 -22.41 4.97
C TYR A 145 7.94 -22.17 3.47
N LEU A 146 9.12 -22.47 2.88
CA LEU A 146 9.38 -22.26 1.45
C LEU A 146 8.43 -23.02 0.53
N ASN A 147 7.83 -24.10 0.99
CA ASN A 147 6.87 -24.93 0.25
C ASN A 147 5.39 -24.54 0.51
N SER A 148 5.13 -23.40 1.18
CA SER A 148 3.78 -22.95 1.52
C SER A 148 3.25 -21.87 0.61
N ASP A 149 1.91 -21.75 0.50
CA ASP A 149 1.23 -20.65 -0.20
C ASP A 149 1.58 -19.28 0.40
N ALA A 150 1.88 -19.23 1.70
CA ALA A 150 2.34 -18.02 2.37
C ALA A 150 3.70 -17.55 1.82
N ALA A 151 4.62 -18.48 1.58
CA ALA A 151 5.92 -18.17 0.96
C ALA A 151 5.77 -17.71 -0.49
N LEU A 152 4.92 -18.40 -1.29
CA LEU A 152 4.61 -17.97 -2.65
C LEU A 152 4.05 -16.55 -2.67
N THR A 153 3.06 -16.27 -1.84
CA THR A 153 2.44 -14.94 -1.71
C THR A 153 3.46 -13.89 -1.29
N SER A 154 4.34 -14.21 -0.34
CA SER A 154 5.43 -13.33 0.08
C SER A 154 6.42 -13.10 -1.05
N GLY A 155 6.87 -14.12 -1.75
CA GLY A 155 7.79 -14.01 -2.90
C GLY A 155 7.26 -13.12 -4.02
N MET A 156 5.94 -13.16 -4.26
CA MET A 156 5.27 -12.37 -5.32
C MET A 156 4.85 -10.95 -4.87
N THR A 157 5.28 -10.46 -3.70
CA THR A 157 4.82 -9.19 -3.15
C THR A 157 4.97 -8.01 -4.13
N TYR A 158 6.12 -7.84 -4.75
CA TYR A 158 6.33 -6.71 -5.68
C TYR A 158 5.44 -6.82 -6.92
N ALA A 159 5.36 -8.01 -7.51
CA ALA A 159 4.48 -8.23 -8.65
C ALA A 159 3.01 -7.93 -8.29
N ARG A 160 2.53 -8.40 -7.15
CA ARG A 160 1.17 -8.11 -6.67
C ARG A 160 0.91 -6.62 -6.46
N TYR A 161 1.87 -5.88 -5.91
CA TYR A 161 1.72 -4.46 -5.62
C TYR A 161 1.68 -3.59 -6.88
N PHE A 162 2.39 -3.97 -7.93
CA PHE A 162 2.59 -3.12 -9.10
C PHE A 162 1.90 -3.61 -10.38
N SER A 163 1.55 -4.90 -10.50
CA SER A 163 0.79 -5.39 -11.65
C SER A 163 -0.74 -5.22 -11.51
N GLY A 164 -1.22 -5.10 -10.27
CA GLY A 164 -2.65 -5.14 -9.96
C GLY A 164 -3.26 -6.54 -9.95
N ILE A 165 -2.45 -7.60 -10.09
CA ILE A 165 -2.85 -8.98 -9.93
C ILE A 165 -2.68 -9.34 -8.45
N THR A 166 -3.76 -9.69 -7.75
CA THR A 166 -3.72 -9.99 -6.32
C THR A 166 -3.43 -11.46 -6.03
N ASP A 167 -3.78 -12.35 -6.94
CA ASP A 167 -3.52 -13.79 -6.83
C ASP A 167 -2.06 -14.13 -7.18
N ALA A 168 -1.34 -14.71 -6.23
CA ALA A 168 0.06 -15.09 -6.40
C ALA A 168 0.23 -16.26 -7.37
N ASN A 169 -0.70 -17.21 -7.44
CA ASN A 169 -0.66 -18.32 -8.38
C ASN A 169 -0.81 -17.84 -9.83
N ALA A 170 -1.74 -16.90 -10.08
CA ALA A 170 -1.91 -16.30 -11.40
C ALA A 170 -0.65 -15.54 -11.88
N ILE A 171 0.14 -14.97 -10.97
CA ILE A 171 1.42 -14.34 -11.30
C ILE A 171 2.47 -15.42 -11.63
N ALA A 172 2.53 -16.49 -10.85
CA ALA A 172 3.47 -17.59 -11.06
C ALA A 172 3.24 -18.31 -12.40
N GLU A 173 1.98 -18.56 -12.76
CA GLU A 173 1.59 -19.16 -14.05
C GLU A 173 1.99 -18.29 -15.24
N ARG A 174 1.79 -16.97 -15.15
CA ARG A 174 2.23 -16.03 -16.21
C ARG A 174 3.75 -16.02 -16.40
N LYS A 175 4.51 -16.15 -15.30
CA LYS A 175 5.96 -16.25 -15.38
C LYS A 175 6.40 -17.52 -16.09
N ALA A 176 5.79 -18.65 -15.80
CA ALA A 176 6.06 -19.91 -16.49
C ALA A 176 5.83 -19.79 -18.01
N SER A 177 4.69 -19.23 -18.43
CA SER A 177 4.36 -19.03 -19.85
C SER A 177 5.31 -18.09 -20.61
N VAL A 178 6.04 -17.22 -19.93
CA VAL A 178 7.03 -16.31 -20.54
C VAL A 178 8.41 -16.95 -20.64
N VAL A 179 8.73 -17.88 -19.74
CA VAL A 179 10.02 -18.60 -19.74
C VAL A 179 10.02 -19.70 -20.80
N ASP A 180 8.86 -20.27 -21.15
CA ASP A 180 8.69 -21.36 -22.11
C ASP A 180 8.44 -20.86 -23.55
N ALA A 181 8.43 -19.55 -23.80
CA ALA A 181 8.23 -18.89 -25.09
C ALA A 181 9.54 -18.29 -25.65
#